data_6c68e7035918d917fa83e91b3c9a8eaf
#
_entry.id   6c68e7035918d917fa83e91b3c9a8eaf
#
_cell.length_a   1.000
_cell.length_b   1.000
_cell.length_c   1.000
_cell.angle_alpha   90.00
_cell.angle_beta   90.00
_cell.angle_gamma   90.00
#
_symmetry.space_group_name_H-M   'P 1'
#
loop_
_entity.id
_entity.type
_entity.pdbx_description
1 polymer ?
#
loop_
_entity_poly.entity_id
_entity_poly.type
_entity_poly.pdbx_seq_one_letter_code
_entity_poly.pdbx_strand_id
1 'polypeptide(L)'
;SFANAMELDPHGEAWNATGPIEYEDELDRHSFVKCTVGLNDRILHCFRRSPYYCPFKVQRTFVRKILGIIAYRKEFLLKFTELPTSAIEQAEFIEQMRIIENGHTMRSVQVSPSLPSVNEPGEADMVLDYIQHNDEQRGLLELVMR
;
A
#
# COMPACT_ATOMS: atom_id res chain seq x y z
N SER A 1 14.51 3.46 5.01
CA SER A 1 13.28 3.91 5.66
C SER A 1 12.39 4.66 4.66
N PHE A 2 11.14 4.87 4.99
CA PHE A 2 10.20 5.63 4.17
C PHE A 2 10.67 7.08 3.94
N ALA A 3 11.20 7.72 4.98
CA ALA A 3 11.78 9.06 4.91
C ALA A 3 12.94 9.15 3.91
N ASN A 4 13.85 8.17 3.91
CA ASN A 4 14.95 8.15 2.95
C ASN A 4 14.47 8.08 1.48
N ALA A 5 13.38 7.32 1.22
CA ALA A 5 12.83 7.25 -0.13
C ALA A 5 12.31 8.61 -0.61
N MET A 6 11.72 9.40 0.30
CA MET A 6 11.26 10.76 0.02
C MET A 6 12.42 11.74 -0.19
N GLU A 7 13.52 11.61 0.55
CA GLU A 7 14.71 12.44 0.42
C GLU A 7 15.44 12.20 -0.90
N LEU A 8 15.50 10.92 -1.34
CA LEU A 8 16.17 10.52 -2.58
C LEU A 8 15.37 10.85 -3.86
N ASP A 9 14.09 11.17 -3.73
CA ASP A 9 13.25 11.57 -4.87
C ASP A 9 12.67 12.97 -4.66
N PRO A 10 13.45 14.04 -4.89
CA PRO A 10 13.01 15.42 -4.65
C PRO A 10 11.83 15.86 -5.52
N HIS A 11 11.56 15.14 -6.61
CA HIS A 11 10.45 15.42 -7.54
C HIS A 11 9.24 14.54 -7.30
N GLY A 12 9.31 13.59 -6.37
CA GLY A 12 8.17 12.77 -5.98
C GLY A 12 7.07 13.60 -5.31
N GLU A 13 5.83 13.30 -5.62
CA GLU A 13 4.65 13.99 -5.08
C GLU A 13 3.98 13.18 -3.96
N ALA A 14 3.87 11.86 -4.18
CA ALA A 14 3.23 10.92 -3.25
C ALA A 14 3.96 9.57 -3.23
N TRP A 15 3.96 8.93 -2.06
CA TRP A 15 4.55 7.60 -1.84
C TRP A 15 3.60 6.74 -1.04
N ASN A 16 3.44 5.48 -1.45
CA ASN A 16 2.69 4.50 -0.68
C ASN A 16 3.61 3.35 -0.24
N ALA A 17 3.52 2.96 1.02
CA ALA A 17 4.17 1.76 1.49
C ALA A 17 3.54 0.54 0.81
N THR A 18 4.38 -0.39 0.36
CA THR A 18 3.94 -1.61 -0.30
C THR A 18 4.62 -2.84 0.29
N GLY A 19 3.91 -3.97 0.31
CA GLY A 19 4.44 -5.25 0.72
C GLY A 19 4.45 -6.27 -0.42
N PRO A 20 5.22 -7.37 -0.29
CA PRO A 20 5.20 -8.45 -1.27
C PRO A 20 3.85 -9.16 -1.28
N ILE A 21 3.49 -9.78 -2.41
CA ILE A 21 2.46 -10.80 -2.46
C ILE A 21 3.13 -12.13 -2.10
N GLU A 22 2.71 -12.76 -1.03
CA GLU A 22 3.31 -13.97 -0.49
C GLU A 22 2.59 -15.24 -0.99
N TYR A 23 1.27 -15.19 -1.07
CA TYR A 23 0.41 -16.29 -1.45
C TYR A 23 -0.46 -15.93 -2.66
N GLU A 24 -0.79 -16.94 -3.48
CA GLU A 24 -1.56 -16.75 -4.72
C GLU A 24 -2.98 -16.25 -4.45
N ASP A 25 -3.62 -16.72 -3.38
CA ASP A 25 -4.97 -16.32 -2.98
C ASP A 25 -5.08 -14.82 -2.64
N GLU A 26 -3.98 -14.19 -2.23
CA GLU A 26 -3.94 -12.75 -1.96
C GLU A 26 -4.27 -11.90 -3.20
N LEU A 27 -4.03 -12.43 -4.42
CA LEU A 27 -4.34 -11.74 -5.67
C LEU A 27 -5.84 -11.51 -5.86
N ASP A 28 -6.67 -12.42 -5.35
CA ASP A 28 -8.12 -12.37 -5.47
C ASP A 28 -8.82 -11.88 -4.18
N ARG A 29 -8.07 -11.70 -3.10
CA ARG A 29 -8.62 -11.27 -1.81
C ARG A 29 -9.06 -9.81 -1.86
N HIS A 30 -10.38 -9.56 -1.76
CA HIS A 30 -11.01 -8.25 -1.95
C HIS A 30 -10.67 -7.24 -0.85
N SER A 31 -10.40 -7.71 0.37
CA SER A 31 -10.00 -6.89 1.52
C SER A 31 -8.62 -6.24 1.35
N PHE A 32 -7.76 -6.79 0.48
CA PHE A 32 -6.45 -6.24 0.20
C PHE A 32 -6.46 -5.42 -1.10
N VAL A 33 -6.06 -4.17 -1.01
CA VAL A 33 -5.73 -3.39 -2.19
C VAL A 33 -4.36 -3.80 -2.68
N LYS A 34 -4.24 -4.08 -3.97
CA LYS A 34 -2.99 -4.38 -4.66
C LYS A 34 -2.67 -3.28 -5.64
N CYS A 35 -1.41 -3.20 -6.04
CA CYS A 35 -0.98 -2.29 -7.10
C CYS A 35 0.01 -2.97 -8.04
N THR A 36 0.01 -2.48 -9.28
CA THR A 36 1.07 -2.77 -10.24
C THR A 36 2.18 -1.74 -10.08
N VAL A 37 3.41 -2.22 -9.90
CA VAL A 37 4.61 -1.39 -9.81
C VAL A 37 5.39 -1.53 -11.11
N GLY A 38 5.60 -0.41 -11.78
CA GLY A 38 6.39 -0.29 -12.99
C GLY A 38 7.82 0.19 -12.74
N LEU A 39 8.45 0.70 -13.78
CA LEU A 39 9.81 1.22 -13.71
C LEU A 39 9.90 2.39 -12.70
N ASN A 40 11.07 2.51 -12.07
CA ASN A 40 11.36 3.54 -11.06
C ASN A 40 10.37 3.54 -9.90
N ASP A 41 9.91 2.35 -9.49
CA ASP A 41 8.95 2.15 -8.41
C ASP A 41 7.63 2.92 -8.57
N ARG A 42 7.25 3.29 -9.80
CA ARG A 42 6.00 3.99 -10.06
C ARG A 42 4.82 3.04 -9.91
N ILE A 43 3.83 3.41 -9.12
CA ILE A 43 2.53 2.74 -9.07
C ILE A 43 1.75 3.13 -10.33
N LEU A 44 1.37 2.11 -11.12
CA LEU A 44 0.68 2.31 -12.39
C LEU A 44 -0.83 2.15 -12.28
N HIS A 45 -1.28 1.26 -11.40
CA HIS A 45 -2.69 0.94 -11.21
C HIS A 45 -2.89 0.28 -9.85
N CYS A 46 -3.97 0.63 -9.16
CA CYS A 46 -4.40 -0.03 -7.94
C CYS A 46 -5.72 -0.76 -8.18
N PHE A 47 -5.89 -1.93 -7.58
CA PHE A 47 -7.04 -2.82 -7.79
C PHE A 47 -7.27 -3.74 -6.59
N ARG A 48 -8.49 -4.29 -6.47
CA ARG A 48 -8.82 -5.27 -5.44
C ARG A 48 -8.65 -6.71 -5.92
N ARG A 49 -8.89 -6.98 -7.20
CA ARG A 49 -8.68 -8.28 -7.84
C ARG A 49 -7.67 -8.15 -8.97
N SER A 50 -6.74 -9.10 -9.05
CA SER A 50 -5.71 -9.02 -10.10
C SER A 50 -6.32 -9.15 -11.50
N PRO A 51 -6.05 -8.19 -12.40
CA PRO A 51 -6.51 -8.26 -13.79
C PRO A 51 -5.60 -9.09 -14.68
N TYR A 52 -4.56 -9.73 -14.15
CA TYR A 52 -3.51 -10.39 -14.94
C TYR A 52 -3.74 -11.90 -15.06
N TYR A 53 -3.57 -12.42 -16.27
CA TYR A 53 -3.74 -13.85 -16.59
C TYR A 53 -2.43 -14.66 -16.51
N CYS A 54 -1.28 -14.00 -16.26
CA CYS A 54 -0.01 -14.70 -16.12
C CYS A 54 0.08 -15.44 -14.76
N PRO A 55 0.92 -16.50 -14.66
CA PRO A 55 1.05 -17.26 -13.43
C PRO A 55 1.48 -16.43 -12.24
N PHE A 56 1.11 -16.82 -11.02
CA PHE A 56 1.45 -16.18 -9.76
C PHE A 56 2.94 -15.82 -9.64
N LYS A 57 3.82 -16.76 -10.00
CA LYS A 57 5.28 -16.54 -9.98
C LYS A 57 5.71 -15.30 -10.79
N VAL A 58 5.00 -15.00 -11.87
CA VAL A 58 5.25 -13.81 -12.70
C VAL A 58 4.60 -12.58 -12.07
N GLN A 59 3.32 -12.68 -11.66
CA GLN A 59 2.61 -11.55 -11.08
C GLN A 59 3.33 -10.97 -9.84
N ARG A 60 3.83 -11.81 -8.94
CA ARG A 60 4.56 -11.38 -7.73
C ARG A 60 5.84 -10.59 -8.00
N THR A 61 6.33 -10.53 -9.23
CA THR A 61 7.49 -9.70 -9.59
C THR A 61 7.12 -8.22 -9.74
N PHE A 62 5.87 -7.89 -10.06
CA PHE A 62 5.40 -6.53 -10.30
C PHE A 62 4.12 -6.14 -9.55
N VAL A 63 3.39 -7.11 -8.99
CA VAL A 63 2.24 -6.82 -8.12
C VAL A 63 2.71 -6.74 -6.66
N ARG A 64 2.19 -5.75 -5.92
CA ARG A 64 2.46 -5.53 -4.50
C ARG A 64 1.16 -5.31 -3.74
N LYS A 65 1.15 -5.60 -2.44
CA LYS A 65 0.08 -5.16 -1.52
C LYS A 65 0.26 -3.67 -1.22
N ILE A 66 -0.81 -2.91 -1.24
CA ILE A 66 -0.86 -1.57 -0.67
C ILE A 66 -0.93 -1.70 0.86
N LEU A 67 -0.06 -0.98 1.55
CA LEU A 67 -0.09 -0.87 3.00
C LEU A 67 -0.65 0.51 3.40
N GLY A 68 -1.23 0.60 4.60
CA GLY A 68 -1.95 1.78 5.09
C GLY A 68 -1.08 3.00 5.43
N ILE A 69 0.12 3.12 4.84
CA ILE A 69 1.03 4.25 5.06
C ILE A 69 1.23 4.97 3.72
N ILE A 70 0.79 6.23 3.68
CA ILE A 70 0.96 7.12 2.54
C ILE A 70 1.69 8.37 3.00
N ALA A 71 2.63 8.85 2.19
CA ALA A 71 3.26 10.14 2.40
C ALA A 71 3.04 11.04 1.18
N TYR A 72 2.94 12.34 1.44
CA TYR A 72 2.75 13.37 0.44
C TYR A 72 3.73 14.51 0.64
N ARG A 73 4.17 15.15 -0.44
CA ARG A 73 4.69 16.52 -0.33
C ARG A 73 3.55 17.43 0.09
N LYS A 74 3.83 18.39 0.98
CA LYS A 74 2.82 19.30 1.51
C LYS A 74 2.03 20.01 0.40
N GLU A 75 2.73 20.54 -0.58
CA GLU A 75 2.15 21.25 -1.72
C GLU A 75 1.24 20.34 -2.54
N PHE A 76 1.66 19.08 -2.72
CA PHE A 76 0.86 18.10 -3.43
C PHE A 76 -0.35 17.66 -2.62
N LEU A 77 -0.22 17.48 -1.31
CA LEU A 77 -1.37 17.15 -0.45
C LEU A 77 -2.49 18.20 -0.55
N LEU A 78 -2.14 19.47 -0.54
CA LEU A 78 -3.10 20.55 -0.73
C LEU A 78 -3.78 20.46 -2.10
N LYS A 79 -2.99 20.24 -3.16
CA LYS A 79 -3.51 20.04 -4.51
C LYS A 79 -4.41 18.79 -4.61
N PHE A 80 -4.02 17.70 -3.97
CA PHE A 80 -4.80 16.44 -3.97
C PHE A 80 -6.22 16.65 -3.44
N THR A 81 -6.42 17.51 -2.43
CA THR A 81 -7.76 17.81 -1.90
C THR A 81 -8.67 18.52 -2.90
N GLU A 82 -8.10 19.16 -3.92
CA GLU A 82 -8.82 19.89 -4.97
C GLU A 82 -9.02 19.06 -6.25
N LEU A 83 -8.33 17.89 -6.36
CA LEU A 83 -8.47 17.02 -7.53
C LEU A 83 -9.88 16.43 -7.61
N PRO A 84 -10.45 16.35 -8.81
CA PRO A 84 -11.74 15.67 -8.99
C PRO A 84 -11.62 14.19 -8.68
N THR A 85 -12.63 13.63 -8.04
CA THR A 85 -12.74 12.18 -7.81
C THR A 85 -12.73 11.45 -9.15
N SER A 86 -11.90 10.41 -9.23
CA SER A 86 -11.71 9.66 -10.47
C SER A 86 -12.70 8.50 -10.62
N ALA A 87 -12.85 7.98 -11.86
CA ALA A 87 -13.82 6.93 -12.14
C ALA A 87 -13.45 5.60 -11.44
N ILE A 88 -12.18 5.21 -11.46
CA ILE A 88 -11.73 3.97 -10.80
C ILE A 88 -11.77 4.13 -9.28
N GLU A 89 -11.40 5.30 -8.75
CA GLU A 89 -11.56 5.60 -7.33
C GLU A 89 -12.98 5.35 -6.84
N GLN A 90 -13.97 5.86 -7.58
CA GLN A 90 -15.39 5.68 -7.23
C GLN A 90 -15.86 4.24 -7.33
N ALA A 91 -15.37 3.50 -8.33
CA ALA A 91 -15.76 2.11 -8.57
C ALA A 91 -15.14 1.12 -7.57
N GLU A 92 -13.87 1.33 -7.23
CA GLU A 92 -13.07 0.40 -6.41
C GLU A 92 -12.90 0.87 -4.97
N PHE A 93 -13.28 2.12 -4.67
CA PHE A 93 -13.03 2.77 -3.37
C PHE A 93 -11.53 2.75 -3.02
N ILE A 94 -10.70 3.19 -3.99
CA ILE A 94 -9.24 3.27 -3.88
C ILE A 94 -8.81 4.69 -4.22
N GLU A 95 -8.55 5.51 -3.19
CA GLU A 95 -8.22 6.93 -3.34
C GLU A 95 -6.87 7.18 -4.05
N GLN A 96 -5.96 6.22 -4.05
CA GLN A 96 -4.70 6.29 -4.79
C GLN A 96 -4.95 6.44 -6.30
N MET A 97 -6.09 5.95 -6.80
CA MET A 97 -6.45 6.09 -8.21
C MET A 97 -6.73 7.53 -8.61
N ARG A 98 -7.22 8.39 -7.70
CA ARG A 98 -7.39 9.82 -7.98
C ARG A 98 -6.07 10.47 -8.38
N ILE A 99 -4.97 10.10 -7.73
CA ILE A 99 -3.64 10.62 -8.05
C ILE A 99 -3.24 10.18 -9.46
N ILE A 100 -3.36 8.89 -9.74
CA ILE A 100 -2.90 8.28 -10.99
C ILE A 100 -3.74 8.74 -12.18
N GLU A 101 -5.06 8.73 -12.06
CA GLU A 101 -5.98 9.14 -13.14
C GLU A 101 -5.92 10.63 -13.45
N ASN A 102 -5.53 11.47 -12.49
CA ASN A 102 -5.29 12.90 -12.72
C ASN A 102 -3.85 13.18 -13.23
N GLY A 103 -3.09 12.15 -13.64
CA GLY A 103 -1.80 12.29 -14.29
C GLY A 103 -0.61 12.52 -13.34
N HIS A 104 -0.82 12.39 -12.02
CA HIS A 104 0.22 12.52 -11.01
C HIS A 104 0.96 11.21 -10.78
N THR A 105 2.12 11.32 -10.15
CA THR A 105 2.98 10.16 -9.87
C THR A 105 2.90 9.76 -8.40
N MET A 106 2.55 8.48 -8.17
CA MET A 106 2.69 7.83 -6.88
C MET A 106 3.82 6.80 -6.93
N ARG A 107 4.69 6.79 -5.93
CA ARG A 107 5.81 5.85 -5.80
C ARG A 107 5.49 4.75 -4.81
N SER A 108 5.92 3.56 -5.13
CA SER A 108 5.94 2.41 -4.22
C SER A 108 7.20 2.48 -3.36
N VAL A 109 7.04 2.39 -2.04
CA VAL A 109 8.16 2.19 -1.12
C VAL A 109 7.99 0.81 -0.49
N GLN A 110 8.82 -0.13 -0.91
CA GLN A 110 8.74 -1.49 -0.39
C GLN A 110 9.13 -1.55 1.08
N VAL A 111 8.27 -2.15 1.89
CA VAL A 111 8.49 -2.42 3.32
C VAL A 111 8.48 -3.93 3.54
N SER A 112 9.44 -4.41 4.30
CA SER A 112 9.55 -5.82 4.68
C SER A 112 10.05 -5.91 6.12
N PRO A 113 9.45 -6.78 6.95
CA PRO A 113 8.27 -7.59 6.66
C PRO A 113 7.00 -6.75 6.53
N SER A 114 6.01 -7.28 5.79
CA SER A 114 4.66 -6.74 5.77
C SER A 114 3.94 -7.25 7.03
N LEU A 115 3.73 -6.37 8.00
CA LEU A 115 3.06 -6.75 9.24
C LEU A 115 1.58 -7.01 9.00
N PRO A 116 0.95 -7.93 9.78
CA PRO A 116 -0.48 -8.17 9.68
C PRO A 116 -1.27 -6.92 10.08
N SER A 117 -2.41 -6.72 9.44
CA SER A 117 -3.35 -5.64 9.73
C SER A 117 -4.76 -6.21 9.85
N VAL A 118 -5.65 -5.48 10.53
CA VAL A 118 -7.06 -5.86 10.65
C VAL A 118 -7.84 -5.21 9.53
N ASN A 119 -8.25 -5.98 8.52
CA ASN A 119 -9.15 -5.55 7.45
C ASN A 119 -10.53 -6.23 7.59
N GLU A 120 -10.56 -7.41 8.22
CA GLU A 120 -11.75 -8.21 8.47
C GLU A 120 -11.81 -8.62 9.94
N PRO A 121 -13.01 -8.82 10.53
CA PRO A 121 -13.15 -9.13 11.97
C PRO A 121 -12.32 -10.32 12.45
N GLY A 122 -12.18 -11.36 11.63
CA GLY A 122 -11.40 -12.55 11.97
C GLY A 122 -9.88 -12.36 11.98
N GLU A 123 -9.36 -11.23 11.48
CA GLU A 123 -7.93 -10.94 11.45
C GLU A 123 -7.43 -10.33 12.77
N ALA A 124 -8.33 -9.87 13.64
CA ALA A 124 -7.96 -9.28 14.93
C ALA A 124 -7.19 -10.27 15.81
N ASP A 125 -7.64 -11.52 15.89
CA ASP A 125 -6.99 -12.55 16.68
C ASP A 125 -5.58 -12.87 16.15
N MET A 126 -5.40 -12.89 14.84
CA MET A 126 -4.09 -13.08 14.20
C MET A 126 -3.13 -11.93 14.51
N VAL A 127 -3.63 -10.68 14.52
CA VAL A 127 -2.81 -9.50 14.87
C VAL A 127 -2.43 -9.53 16.35
N LEU A 128 -3.37 -9.90 17.24
CA LEU A 128 -3.09 -10.05 18.66
C LEU A 128 -2.05 -11.14 18.94
N ASP A 129 -2.19 -12.29 18.29
CA ASP A 129 -1.22 -13.40 18.39
C ASP A 129 0.17 -12.95 17.92
N TYR A 130 0.25 -12.25 16.79
CA TYR A 130 1.52 -11.69 16.30
C TYR A 130 2.16 -10.73 17.30
N ILE A 131 1.39 -9.80 17.89
CA ILE A 131 1.90 -8.85 18.90
C ILE A 131 2.39 -9.59 20.14
N GLN A 132 1.66 -10.61 20.60
CA GLN A 132 2.04 -11.37 21.80
C GLN A 132 3.35 -12.15 21.63
N HIS A 133 3.61 -12.67 20.42
CA HIS A 133 4.78 -13.48 20.11
C HIS A 133 5.97 -12.70 19.53
N ASN A 134 5.82 -11.37 19.33
CA ASN A 134 6.87 -10.49 18.85
C ASN A 134 7.29 -9.50 19.93
N ASP A 135 8.50 -9.66 20.48
CA ASP A 135 9.00 -8.86 21.61
C ASP A 135 9.07 -7.36 21.30
N GLU A 136 9.43 -6.99 20.06
CA GLU A 136 9.48 -5.59 19.63
C GLU A 136 8.07 -4.96 19.62
N GLN A 137 7.11 -5.67 19.03
CA GLN A 137 5.73 -5.18 18.94
C GLN A 137 5.07 -5.12 20.31
N ARG A 138 5.33 -6.08 21.19
CA ARG A 138 4.86 -6.06 22.56
C ARG A 138 5.44 -4.87 23.34
N GLY A 139 6.73 -4.60 23.20
CA GLY A 139 7.37 -3.45 23.82
C GLY A 139 6.80 -2.12 23.34
N LEU A 140 6.49 -1.99 22.04
CA LEU A 140 5.82 -0.81 21.47
C LEU A 140 4.40 -0.65 22.02
N LEU A 141 3.62 -1.73 22.11
CA LEU A 141 2.28 -1.70 22.68
C LEU A 141 2.29 -1.22 24.14
N GLU A 142 3.22 -1.71 24.97
CA GLU A 142 3.37 -1.27 26.36
C GLU A 142 3.72 0.21 26.48
N LEU A 143 4.48 0.77 25.54
CA LEU A 143 4.78 2.20 25.50
C LEU A 143 3.57 3.06 25.16
N VAL A 144 2.70 2.59 24.27
CA VAL A 144 1.50 3.33 23.84
C VAL A 144 0.38 3.26 24.89
N MET A 145 0.33 2.18 25.68
CA MET A 145 -0.72 1.97 26.69
C MET A 145 -0.43 2.66 28.05
N ARG A 146 0.71 3.34 28.21
CA ARG A 146 1.08 4.16 29.37
C ARG A 146 0.60 5.58 29.23
#